data_53f651133c5348accf09ab8387e52fd1
#
_entry.id   53f651133c5348accf09ab8387e52fd1
#
_cell.length_a   1.000
_cell.length_b   1.000
_cell.length_c   1.000
_cell.angle_alpha   90.00
_cell.angle_beta   90.00
_cell.angle_gamma   90.00
#
_symmetry.space_group_name_H-M   'P 1'
#
loop_
_entity.id
_entity.type
_entity.pdbx_description
1 polymer ?
#
loop_
_entity_poly.entity_id
_entity_poly.type
_entity_poly.pdbx_seq_one_letter_code
_entity_poly.pdbx_strand_id
1 'polypeptide(L)'
;MIQRMSSLFVRTLREDPADAEVPSHKLLVRAGYVRRIAPGIFSWLPLGYQVFRNVEAIVREEMNQAGFQEVHFPALLPRDAYETTGRWSEYGDNLFRLEDRKGNDYLLGPTHEEMFTLMVKGEFSSYRDLPLSIYQIQTKYRDEARPRAGILRGREFVMKDSYSFDLDEVGLEDSYNKHREAYISTFDRMKLDYVIVTAMAGAMGGSRSEEFLANSPHGEDTYVRCDCGFAANVEALEIPMTSFD
;
A
#
# COMPACT_ATOMS: atom_id res chain seq x y z
N MET A 1 22.86 -14.86 -12.68
CA MET A 1 24.25 -14.44 -12.32
C MET A 1 24.57 -15.04 -10.96
N ILE A 2 25.76 -15.66 -10.79
CA ILE A 2 26.17 -16.21 -9.49
C ILE A 2 26.68 -15.06 -8.63
N GLN A 3 26.08 -14.86 -7.47
CA GLN A 3 26.54 -13.89 -6.46
C GLN A 3 27.48 -14.60 -5.47
N ARG A 4 28.64 -14.04 -5.24
CA ARG A 4 29.62 -14.59 -4.29
C ARG A 4 29.65 -13.74 -3.02
N MET A 5 29.48 -14.36 -1.87
CA MET A 5 29.48 -13.67 -0.57
C MET A 5 30.75 -12.86 -0.33
N SER A 6 31.90 -13.31 -0.88
CA SER A 6 33.18 -12.61 -0.76
C SER A 6 33.24 -11.25 -1.47
N SER A 7 32.38 -11.02 -2.45
CA SER A 7 32.31 -9.76 -3.23
C SER A 7 31.00 -9.02 -3.07
N LEU A 8 30.03 -9.61 -2.36
CA LEU A 8 28.72 -9.00 -2.14
C LEU A 8 28.83 -7.90 -1.09
N PHE A 9 28.19 -6.76 -1.36
CA PHE A 9 28.04 -5.68 -0.37
C PHE A 9 27.01 -6.09 0.68
N VAL A 10 27.47 -6.91 1.64
CA VAL A 10 26.67 -7.37 2.77
C VAL A 10 27.53 -7.30 4.05
N ARG A 11 26.93 -6.76 5.10
CA ARG A 11 27.50 -6.75 6.45
C ARG A 11 26.43 -7.20 7.42
N THR A 12 26.65 -8.35 8.03
CA THR A 12 25.78 -8.85 9.09
C THR A 12 26.18 -8.24 10.43
N LEU A 13 25.21 -8.13 11.33
CA LEU A 13 25.43 -7.66 12.70
C LEU A 13 25.25 -8.83 13.67
N ARG A 14 26.07 -8.86 14.72
CA ARG A 14 25.96 -9.86 15.78
C ARG A 14 24.84 -9.50 16.75
N GLU A 15 24.77 -8.22 17.13
CA GLU A 15 23.82 -7.72 18.09
C GLU A 15 22.55 -7.20 17.41
N ASP A 16 21.45 -7.21 18.16
CA ASP A 16 20.20 -6.59 17.73
C ASP A 16 20.36 -5.06 17.72
N PRO A 17 19.78 -4.36 16.72
CA PRO A 17 19.69 -2.91 16.76
C PRO A 17 18.90 -2.45 18.00
N ALA A 18 19.39 -1.41 18.68
CA ALA A 18 18.76 -0.92 19.90
C ALA A 18 17.34 -0.39 19.71
N ASP A 19 17.00 0.02 18.48
CA ASP A 19 15.70 0.55 18.09
C ASP A 19 14.76 -0.49 17.48
N ALA A 20 15.19 -1.76 17.38
CA ALA A 20 14.40 -2.82 16.78
C ALA A 20 13.64 -3.62 17.85
N GLU A 21 12.32 -3.50 17.86
CA GLU A 21 11.45 -4.20 18.79
C GLU A 21 10.97 -5.55 18.25
N VAL A 22 10.48 -5.56 17.00
CA VAL A 22 9.88 -6.75 16.38
C VAL A 22 10.93 -7.65 15.70
N PRO A 23 10.70 -8.99 15.67
CA PRO A 23 11.66 -9.94 15.10
C PRO A 23 12.03 -9.67 13.65
N SER A 24 11.07 -9.27 12.80
CA SER A 24 11.33 -8.96 11.39
C SER A 24 12.31 -7.80 11.22
N HIS A 25 12.16 -6.72 12.01
CA HIS A 25 13.09 -5.60 11.98
C HIS A 25 14.49 -6.02 12.43
N LYS A 26 14.60 -6.76 13.55
CA LYS A 26 15.89 -7.30 14.05
C LYS A 26 16.60 -8.12 12.99
N LEU A 27 15.90 -9.08 12.41
CA LEU A 27 16.47 -10.01 11.43
C LEU A 27 16.88 -9.32 10.12
N LEU A 28 16.06 -8.43 9.58
CA LEU A 28 16.37 -7.69 8.36
C LEU A 28 17.62 -6.82 8.51
N VAL A 29 17.77 -6.15 9.64
CA VAL A 29 18.97 -5.33 9.91
C VAL A 29 20.18 -6.22 10.16
N ARG A 30 20.06 -7.24 11.00
CA ARG A 30 21.18 -8.17 11.31
C ARG A 30 21.68 -8.92 10.10
N ALA A 31 20.78 -9.40 9.24
CA ALA A 31 21.13 -10.10 8.02
C ALA A 31 21.71 -9.18 6.93
N GLY A 32 21.71 -7.87 7.12
CA GLY A 32 22.22 -6.93 6.12
C GLY A 32 21.27 -6.76 4.92
N TYR A 33 19.97 -6.83 5.14
CA TYR A 33 18.96 -6.61 4.11
C TYR A 33 18.57 -5.14 4.01
N VAL A 34 18.49 -4.48 5.15
CA VAL A 34 18.17 -3.06 5.23
C VAL A 34 19.09 -2.31 6.20
N ARG A 35 19.19 -0.99 6.02
CA ARG A 35 19.84 -0.08 6.97
C ARG A 35 18.95 1.13 7.19
N ARG A 36 18.79 1.51 8.44
CA ARG A 36 18.06 2.72 8.82
C ARG A 36 18.87 3.95 8.47
N ILE A 37 18.28 4.88 7.75
CA ILE A 37 18.84 6.21 7.46
C ILE A 37 18.29 7.22 8.46
N ALA A 38 16.98 7.19 8.70
CA ALA A 38 16.28 8.00 9.67
C ALA A 38 15.06 7.23 10.20
N PRO A 39 14.33 7.71 11.21
CA PRO A 39 13.11 7.07 11.66
C PRO A 39 12.11 6.88 10.53
N GLY A 40 11.74 5.62 10.24
CA GLY A 40 10.82 5.26 9.15
C GLY A 40 11.40 5.36 7.74
N ILE A 41 12.71 5.55 7.60
CA ILE A 41 13.40 5.65 6.29
C ILE A 41 14.54 4.64 6.27
N PHE A 42 14.52 3.74 5.27
CA PHE A 42 15.46 2.63 5.17
C PHE A 42 16.09 2.54 3.78
N SER A 43 17.38 2.23 3.74
CA SER A 43 18.06 1.78 2.53
C SER A 43 17.97 0.27 2.40
N TRP A 44 17.68 -0.20 1.21
CA TRP A 44 17.72 -1.62 0.85
C TRP A 44 19.13 -2.00 0.39
N LEU A 45 19.74 -3.00 1.01
CA LEU A 45 21.00 -3.57 0.60
C LEU A 45 20.79 -4.68 -0.46
N PRO A 46 21.83 -5.16 -1.15
CA PRO A 46 21.65 -6.02 -2.33
C PRO A 46 20.72 -7.22 -2.14
N LEU A 47 20.86 -7.97 -1.04
CA LEU A 47 19.98 -9.12 -0.78
C LEU A 47 18.53 -8.70 -0.46
N GLY A 48 18.37 -7.67 0.37
CA GLY A 48 17.06 -7.14 0.69
C GLY A 48 16.37 -6.56 -0.55
N TYR A 49 17.11 -5.82 -1.38
CA TYR A 49 16.58 -5.28 -2.63
C TYR A 49 16.22 -6.36 -3.64
N GLN A 50 16.93 -7.48 -3.66
CA GLN A 50 16.55 -8.63 -4.49
C GLN A 50 15.22 -9.23 -4.05
N VAL A 51 14.99 -9.40 -2.74
CA VAL A 51 13.69 -9.85 -2.21
C VAL A 51 12.59 -8.86 -2.57
N PHE A 52 12.84 -7.56 -2.35
CA PHE A 52 11.92 -6.49 -2.73
C PHE A 52 11.50 -6.60 -4.22
N ARG A 53 12.49 -6.73 -5.14
CA ARG A 53 12.22 -6.88 -6.57
C ARG A 53 11.46 -8.15 -6.93
N ASN A 54 11.67 -9.24 -6.21
CA ASN A 54 10.90 -10.48 -6.42
C ASN A 54 9.44 -10.31 -6.00
N VAL A 55 9.17 -9.65 -4.88
CA VAL A 55 7.81 -9.31 -4.44
C VAL A 55 7.15 -8.38 -5.45
N GLU A 56 7.83 -7.32 -5.87
CA GLU A 56 7.36 -6.40 -6.89
C GLU A 56 7.02 -7.11 -8.21
N ALA A 57 7.85 -8.07 -8.63
CA ALA A 57 7.61 -8.85 -9.85
C ALA A 57 6.35 -9.71 -9.74
N ILE A 58 6.12 -10.38 -8.60
CA ILE A 58 4.90 -11.16 -8.37
C ILE A 58 3.66 -10.26 -8.46
N VAL A 59 3.67 -9.13 -7.78
CA VAL A 59 2.55 -8.16 -7.83
C VAL A 59 2.29 -7.70 -9.26
N ARG A 60 3.33 -7.32 -10.00
CA ARG A 60 3.22 -6.85 -11.40
C ARG A 60 2.66 -7.92 -12.31
N GLU A 61 3.13 -9.15 -12.19
CA GLU A 61 2.67 -10.28 -13.00
C GLU A 61 1.18 -10.55 -12.78
N GLU A 62 0.70 -10.59 -11.54
CA GLU A 62 -0.71 -10.82 -11.24
C GLU A 62 -1.61 -9.67 -11.72
N MET A 63 -1.18 -8.42 -11.54
CA MET A 63 -1.93 -7.27 -12.07
C MET A 63 -2.03 -7.30 -13.59
N ASN A 64 -0.93 -7.62 -14.29
CA ASN A 64 -0.91 -7.75 -15.75
C ASN A 64 -1.77 -8.92 -16.24
N GLN A 65 -1.75 -10.08 -15.54
CA GLN A 65 -2.59 -11.23 -15.86
C GLN A 65 -4.09 -10.93 -15.69
N ALA A 66 -4.44 -10.10 -14.73
CA ALA A 66 -5.80 -9.62 -14.53
C ALA A 66 -6.25 -8.59 -15.60
N GLY A 67 -5.35 -8.20 -16.50
CA GLY A 67 -5.62 -7.29 -17.61
C GLY A 67 -5.46 -5.80 -17.27
N PHE A 68 -4.84 -5.48 -16.14
CA PHE A 68 -4.57 -4.09 -15.75
C PHE A 68 -3.32 -3.54 -16.44
N GLN A 69 -3.31 -2.24 -16.71
CA GLN A 69 -2.23 -1.57 -17.43
C GLN A 69 -1.35 -0.78 -16.47
N GLU A 70 -0.04 -1.00 -16.54
CA GLU A 70 0.91 -0.29 -15.68
C GLU A 70 1.18 1.11 -16.22
N VAL A 71 1.09 2.10 -15.32
CA VAL A 71 1.49 3.49 -15.55
C VAL A 71 2.48 3.91 -14.46
N HIS A 72 3.10 5.07 -14.59
CA HIS A 72 4.00 5.58 -13.56
C HIS A 72 3.86 7.10 -13.44
N PHE A 73 3.33 7.56 -12.32
CA PHE A 73 3.16 8.97 -12.01
C PHE A 73 4.37 9.53 -11.24
N PRO A 74 4.63 10.85 -11.29
CA PRO A 74 5.63 11.47 -10.43
C PRO A 74 5.24 11.38 -8.96
N ALA A 75 6.23 11.38 -8.07
CA ALA A 75 6.01 11.43 -6.62
C ALA A 75 5.83 12.87 -6.11
N LEU A 76 6.38 13.85 -6.82
CA LEU A 76 6.21 15.28 -6.55
C LEU A 76 4.94 15.76 -7.26
N LEU A 77 3.94 16.18 -6.50
CA LEU A 77 2.59 16.46 -6.97
C LEU A 77 2.19 17.90 -6.66
N PRO A 78 1.38 18.55 -7.54
CA PRO A 78 0.88 19.90 -7.29
C PRO A 78 -0.24 19.87 -6.25
N ARG A 79 -0.35 20.94 -5.46
CA ARG A 79 -1.37 21.14 -4.42
C ARG A 79 -2.79 21.09 -4.95
N ASP A 80 -3.04 21.72 -6.11
CA ASP A 80 -4.40 22.02 -6.61
C ASP A 80 -5.30 20.79 -6.69
N ALA A 81 -4.77 19.64 -7.09
CA ALA A 81 -5.52 18.41 -7.19
C ALA A 81 -6.02 17.94 -5.81
N TYR A 82 -5.14 17.99 -4.81
CA TYR A 82 -5.45 17.57 -3.43
C TYR A 82 -6.32 18.59 -2.68
N GLU A 83 -6.24 19.86 -3.04
CA GLU A 83 -7.13 20.90 -2.52
C GLU A 83 -8.56 20.70 -3.05
N THR A 84 -8.70 20.34 -4.33
CA THR A 84 -10.00 20.07 -4.96
C THR A 84 -10.74 18.91 -4.28
N THR A 85 -10.04 17.88 -3.82
CA THR A 85 -10.64 16.74 -3.09
C THR A 85 -10.76 16.98 -1.58
N GLY A 86 -10.23 18.08 -1.06
CA GLY A 86 -10.16 18.37 0.37
C GLY A 86 -8.99 17.68 1.10
N ARG A 87 -8.32 16.74 0.45
CA ARG A 87 -7.25 15.94 1.05
C ARG A 87 -6.01 16.74 1.46
N TRP A 88 -5.78 17.90 0.84
CA TRP A 88 -4.72 18.81 1.30
C TRP A 88 -4.87 19.16 2.79
N SER A 89 -6.09 19.30 3.26
CA SER A 89 -6.38 19.62 4.67
C SER A 89 -6.63 18.36 5.51
N GLU A 90 -7.33 17.34 4.99
CA GLU A 90 -7.70 16.12 5.71
C GLU A 90 -6.50 15.28 6.13
N TYR A 91 -5.46 15.21 5.31
CA TYR A 91 -4.22 14.51 5.66
C TYR A 91 -3.45 15.17 6.81
N GLY A 92 -3.75 16.43 7.13
CA GLY A 92 -3.14 17.15 8.23
C GLY A 92 -1.61 17.11 8.18
N ASP A 93 -0.98 16.78 9.30
CA ASP A 93 0.47 16.71 9.43
C ASP A 93 1.10 15.46 8.79
N ASN A 94 0.29 14.49 8.35
CA ASN A 94 0.78 13.30 7.64
C ASN A 94 1.25 13.59 6.20
N LEU A 95 1.00 14.81 5.71
CA LEU A 95 1.35 15.20 4.36
C LEU A 95 2.68 15.94 4.33
N PHE A 96 3.68 15.41 3.60
CA PHE A 96 4.90 16.15 3.29
C PHE A 96 4.61 17.25 2.30
N ARG A 97 4.63 18.50 2.74
CA ARG A 97 4.43 19.71 1.94
C ARG A 97 5.75 20.37 1.62
N LEU A 98 5.85 20.89 0.43
CA LEU A 98 7.05 21.56 -0.10
C LEU A 98 6.63 22.82 -0.85
N GLU A 99 7.56 23.75 -0.95
CA GLU A 99 7.43 24.94 -1.77
C GLU A 99 8.58 25.00 -2.78
N ASP A 100 8.29 25.32 -4.02
CA ASP A 100 9.32 25.52 -5.01
C ASP A 100 9.95 26.93 -4.87
N ARG A 101 11.00 27.20 -5.67
CA ARG A 101 11.71 28.49 -5.63
C ARG A 101 10.86 29.69 -6.05
N LYS A 102 9.66 29.46 -6.58
CA LYS A 102 8.72 30.50 -7.05
C LYS A 102 7.54 30.69 -6.10
N GLY A 103 7.51 29.94 -5.01
CA GLY A 103 6.43 30.01 -4.03
C GLY A 103 5.21 29.15 -4.40
N ASN A 104 5.36 28.16 -5.27
CA ASN A 104 4.27 27.23 -5.56
C ASN A 104 4.30 26.04 -4.60
N ASP A 105 3.14 25.68 -4.08
CA ASP A 105 2.98 24.56 -3.18
C ASP A 105 2.95 23.20 -3.91
N TYR A 106 3.67 22.26 -3.36
CA TYR A 106 3.73 20.86 -3.78
C TYR A 106 3.60 19.94 -2.57
N LEU A 107 3.40 18.65 -2.86
CA LEU A 107 3.44 17.58 -1.86
C LEU A 107 4.21 16.37 -2.40
N LEU A 108 4.71 15.53 -1.50
CA LEU A 108 5.12 14.17 -1.84
C LEU A 108 3.89 13.27 -1.73
N GLY A 109 3.59 12.51 -2.79
CA GLY A 109 2.35 11.76 -2.92
C GLY A 109 2.15 10.70 -1.84
N PRO A 110 1.15 10.82 -0.96
CA PRO A 110 0.76 9.78 -0.01
C PRO A 110 -0.08 8.68 -0.66
N THR A 111 -0.75 9.01 -1.73
CA THR A 111 -1.59 8.21 -2.63
C THR A 111 -1.75 8.97 -3.95
N HIS A 112 -2.40 8.43 -4.98
CA HIS A 112 -2.44 9.06 -6.31
C HIS A 112 -3.83 9.05 -6.97
N GLU A 113 -4.92 8.86 -6.23
CA GLU A 113 -6.27 8.83 -6.79
C GLU A 113 -6.56 10.05 -7.66
N GLU A 114 -6.15 11.23 -7.20
CA GLU A 114 -6.33 12.50 -7.90
C GLU A 114 -5.61 12.48 -9.27
N MET A 115 -4.38 11.97 -9.29
CA MET A 115 -3.57 11.93 -10.51
C MET A 115 -4.14 10.96 -11.54
N PHE A 116 -4.57 9.77 -11.10
CA PHE A 116 -5.22 8.79 -11.96
C PHE A 116 -6.51 9.36 -12.55
N THR A 117 -7.35 9.98 -11.71
CA THR A 117 -8.62 10.57 -12.14
C THR A 117 -8.40 11.72 -13.12
N LEU A 118 -7.45 12.61 -12.87
CA LEU A 118 -7.14 13.73 -13.76
C LEU A 118 -6.56 13.23 -15.10
N MET A 119 -5.72 12.20 -15.09
CA MET A 119 -5.19 11.61 -16.31
C MET A 119 -6.31 11.02 -17.17
N VAL A 120 -7.15 10.17 -16.59
CA VAL A 120 -8.27 9.55 -17.33
C VAL A 120 -9.24 10.61 -17.83
N LYS A 121 -9.57 11.62 -17.02
CA LYS A 121 -10.42 12.75 -17.43
C LYS A 121 -9.81 13.55 -18.59
N GLY A 122 -8.49 13.66 -18.67
CA GLY A 122 -7.80 14.39 -19.73
C GLY A 122 -7.67 13.62 -21.03
N GLU A 123 -7.54 12.28 -20.96
CA GLU A 123 -7.30 11.42 -22.11
C GLU A 123 -8.59 10.83 -22.70
N PHE A 124 -9.61 10.56 -21.85
CA PHE A 124 -10.86 9.94 -22.27
C PHE A 124 -11.97 10.98 -22.47
N SER A 125 -12.66 10.88 -23.60
CA SER A 125 -13.77 11.78 -23.94
C SER A 125 -15.09 11.06 -24.21
N SER A 126 -15.08 9.73 -24.22
CA SER A 126 -16.25 8.92 -24.54
C SER A 126 -16.42 7.76 -23.54
N TYR A 127 -17.69 7.45 -23.19
CA TYR A 127 -18.02 6.26 -22.41
C TYR A 127 -17.55 4.95 -23.10
N ARG A 128 -17.26 4.99 -24.41
CA ARG A 128 -16.76 3.84 -25.17
C ARG A 128 -15.29 3.51 -24.85
N ASP A 129 -14.59 4.42 -24.20
CA ASP A 129 -13.21 4.23 -23.75
C ASP A 129 -13.16 3.41 -22.45
N LEU A 130 -14.31 3.18 -21.80
CA LEU A 130 -14.48 2.40 -20.58
C LEU A 130 -15.00 0.98 -20.87
N PRO A 131 -14.71 -0.03 -20.02
CA PRO A 131 -14.00 0.10 -18.73
C PRO A 131 -12.49 0.21 -18.90
N LEU A 132 -11.84 0.85 -17.91
CA LEU A 132 -10.38 0.97 -17.84
C LEU A 132 -9.92 0.58 -16.43
N SER A 133 -8.87 -0.22 -16.34
CA SER A 133 -8.17 -0.50 -15.09
C SER A 133 -6.67 -0.24 -15.27
N ILE A 134 -6.14 0.66 -14.48
CA ILE A 134 -4.72 1.07 -14.52
C ILE A 134 -4.13 1.04 -13.12
N TYR A 135 -2.83 0.72 -13.03
CA TYR A 135 -2.12 0.64 -11.75
C TYR A 135 -0.71 1.19 -11.86
N GLN A 136 -0.11 1.44 -10.72
CA GLN A 136 1.32 1.73 -10.63
C GLN A 136 1.96 1.01 -9.45
N ILE A 137 3.29 0.89 -9.51
CA ILE A 137 4.14 0.54 -8.36
C ILE A 137 5.05 1.75 -8.17
N GLN A 138 4.80 2.51 -7.11
CA GLN A 138 5.42 3.83 -6.90
C GLN A 138 5.70 4.07 -5.42
N THR A 139 6.76 4.83 -5.16
CA THR A 139 7.08 5.31 -3.82
C THR A 139 6.00 6.28 -3.32
N LYS A 140 5.61 6.09 -2.08
CA LYS A 140 4.67 6.93 -1.34
C LYS A 140 5.35 7.51 -0.11
N TYR A 141 4.83 8.66 0.32
CA TYR A 141 5.39 9.41 1.43
C TYR A 141 4.28 9.80 2.40
N ARG A 142 4.46 9.45 3.67
CA ARG A 142 3.57 9.87 4.76
C ARG A 142 4.42 10.32 5.93
N ASP A 143 4.22 11.53 6.44
CA ASP A 143 4.95 12.02 7.61
C ASP A 143 4.42 11.37 8.89
N GLU A 144 4.63 10.06 8.96
CA GLU A 144 4.22 9.24 10.08
C GLU A 144 4.87 9.72 11.39
N ALA A 145 4.05 10.15 12.34
CA ALA A 145 4.53 10.69 13.59
C ALA A 145 5.30 9.66 14.44
N ARG A 146 4.92 8.38 14.33
CA ARG A 146 5.53 7.27 15.09
C ARG A 146 5.84 6.08 14.19
N PRO A 147 6.87 6.19 13.32
CA PRO A 147 7.30 5.05 12.53
C PRO A 147 7.74 3.90 13.45
N ARG A 148 7.30 2.68 13.15
CA ARG A 148 7.54 1.51 14.00
C ARG A 148 7.63 0.22 13.21
N ALA A 149 8.05 -0.85 13.86
CA ALA A 149 8.16 -2.17 13.28
C ALA A 149 9.06 -2.23 12.00
N GLY A 150 10.08 -1.39 11.92
CA GLY A 150 11.03 -1.36 10.80
C GLY A 150 10.36 -0.89 9.51
N ILE A 151 10.37 -1.76 8.48
CA ILE A 151 9.80 -1.44 7.17
C ILE A 151 8.26 -1.56 7.12
N LEU A 152 7.60 -2.06 8.17
CA LEU A 152 6.15 -2.24 8.17
C LEU A 152 5.39 -0.92 8.25
N ARG A 153 5.92 0.06 9.01
CA ARG A 153 5.32 1.39 9.12
C ARG A 153 6.38 2.47 9.03
N GLY A 154 6.65 2.88 7.82
CA GLY A 154 7.66 3.88 7.48
C GLY A 154 7.07 5.17 6.93
N ARG A 155 7.96 6.15 6.69
CA ARG A 155 7.64 7.45 6.06
C ARG A 155 7.79 7.44 4.55
N GLU A 156 8.62 6.53 4.05
CA GLU A 156 8.84 6.28 2.63
C GLU A 156 8.71 4.79 2.37
N PHE A 157 7.82 4.41 1.48
CA PHE A 157 7.55 3.01 1.14
C PHE A 157 7.02 2.90 -0.28
N VAL A 158 7.08 1.71 -0.86
CA VAL A 158 6.53 1.45 -2.19
C VAL A 158 5.15 0.82 -2.06
N MET A 159 4.22 1.32 -2.82
CA MET A 159 2.85 0.83 -2.88
C MET A 159 2.51 0.43 -4.32
N LYS A 160 1.81 -0.68 -4.49
CA LYS A 160 1.01 -0.91 -5.66
C LYS A 160 -0.36 -0.29 -5.39
N ASP A 161 -0.73 0.71 -6.14
CA ASP A 161 -2.06 1.27 -6.16
C ASP A 161 -2.69 1.10 -7.54
N SER A 162 -3.97 0.73 -7.57
CA SER A 162 -4.71 0.38 -8.78
C SER A 162 -6.11 0.97 -8.73
N TYR A 163 -6.58 1.45 -9.87
CA TYR A 163 -7.83 2.17 -10.00
C TYR A 163 -8.58 1.67 -11.23
N SER A 164 -9.89 1.45 -11.06
CA SER A 164 -10.78 1.13 -12.16
C SER A 164 -11.76 2.27 -12.41
N PHE A 165 -12.15 2.40 -13.68
CA PHE A 165 -13.13 3.35 -14.17
C PHE A 165 -14.15 2.56 -14.98
N ASP A 166 -15.37 2.49 -14.48
CA ASP A 166 -16.41 1.62 -15.00
C ASP A 166 -17.63 2.43 -15.42
N LEU A 167 -18.52 1.85 -16.21
CA LEU A 167 -19.71 2.53 -16.73
C LEU A 167 -20.87 2.55 -15.73
N ASP A 168 -20.94 1.49 -14.92
CA ASP A 168 -22.03 1.25 -13.99
C ASP A 168 -21.60 0.36 -12.81
N GLU A 169 -22.51 0.12 -11.90
CA GLU A 169 -22.32 -0.71 -10.70
C GLU A 169 -21.91 -2.15 -11.03
N VAL A 170 -22.40 -2.71 -12.14
CA VAL A 170 -22.06 -4.08 -12.55
C VAL A 170 -20.60 -4.14 -13.01
N GLY A 171 -20.16 -3.17 -13.80
CA GLY A 171 -18.77 -3.05 -14.21
C GLY A 171 -17.85 -2.81 -13.01
N LEU A 172 -18.27 -1.97 -12.06
CA LEU A 172 -17.53 -1.74 -10.82
C LEU A 172 -17.35 -3.02 -10.00
N GLU A 173 -18.41 -3.82 -9.84
CA GLU A 173 -18.34 -5.10 -9.13
C GLU A 173 -17.41 -6.10 -9.84
N ASP A 174 -17.45 -6.17 -11.16
CA ASP A 174 -16.55 -6.99 -11.96
C ASP A 174 -15.08 -6.56 -11.78
N SER A 175 -14.80 -5.28 -11.82
CA SER A 175 -13.47 -4.72 -11.59
C SER A 175 -12.98 -4.95 -10.17
N TYR A 176 -13.86 -4.82 -9.17
CA TYR A 176 -13.55 -5.13 -7.77
C TYR A 176 -13.15 -6.60 -7.60
N ASN A 177 -13.93 -7.52 -8.17
CA ASN A 177 -13.66 -8.94 -8.09
C ASN A 177 -12.35 -9.33 -8.81
N LYS A 178 -12.04 -8.73 -9.95
CA LYS A 178 -10.74 -8.91 -10.63
C LYS A 178 -9.57 -8.46 -9.75
N HIS A 179 -9.68 -7.32 -9.05
CA HIS A 179 -8.67 -6.89 -8.09
C HIS A 179 -8.52 -7.90 -6.95
N ARG A 180 -9.64 -8.35 -6.39
CA ARG A 180 -9.69 -9.31 -5.30
C ARG A 180 -8.99 -10.62 -5.68
N GLU A 181 -9.26 -11.17 -6.86
CA GLU A 181 -8.63 -12.38 -7.37
C GLU A 181 -7.13 -12.20 -7.61
N ALA A 182 -6.72 -11.05 -8.16
CA ALA A 182 -5.30 -10.71 -8.33
C ALA A 182 -4.55 -10.63 -6.99
N TYR A 183 -5.20 -10.13 -5.94
CA TYR A 183 -4.62 -10.09 -4.59
C TYR A 183 -4.51 -11.49 -3.98
N ILE A 184 -5.55 -12.33 -4.10
CA ILE A 184 -5.52 -13.73 -3.68
C ILE A 184 -4.33 -14.44 -4.33
N SER A 185 -4.22 -14.38 -5.67
CA SER A 185 -3.12 -14.99 -6.41
C SER A 185 -1.75 -14.46 -5.98
N THR A 186 -1.65 -13.15 -5.72
CA THR A 186 -0.42 -12.51 -5.25
C THR A 186 0.02 -13.07 -3.89
N PHE A 187 -0.88 -13.10 -2.92
CA PHE A 187 -0.55 -13.54 -1.56
C PHE A 187 -0.35 -15.05 -1.47
N ASP A 188 -1.09 -15.85 -2.25
CA ASP A 188 -0.90 -17.30 -2.36
C ASP A 188 0.48 -17.63 -2.94
N ARG A 189 0.93 -16.91 -3.98
CA ARG A 189 2.29 -17.05 -4.55
C ARG A 189 3.37 -16.68 -3.55
N MET A 190 3.11 -15.72 -2.66
CA MET A 190 4.00 -15.37 -1.56
C MET A 190 3.93 -16.34 -0.39
N LYS A 191 3.00 -17.31 -0.42
CA LYS A 191 2.74 -18.29 0.66
C LYS A 191 2.41 -17.63 1.99
N LEU A 192 1.67 -16.53 1.95
CA LEU A 192 1.17 -15.88 3.15
C LEU A 192 -0.06 -16.61 3.66
N ASP A 193 -0.13 -16.81 4.98
CA ASP A 193 -1.32 -17.26 5.67
C ASP A 193 -2.13 -16.02 6.06
N TYR A 194 -3.26 -15.80 5.40
CA TYR A 194 -4.08 -14.61 5.56
C TYR A 194 -5.57 -14.94 5.64
N VAL A 195 -6.32 -13.99 6.17
CA VAL A 195 -7.80 -14.00 6.20
C VAL A 195 -8.28 -12.73 5.49
N ILE A 196 -9.30 -12.86 4.65
CA ILE A 196 -9.97 -11.71 4.05
C ILE A 196 -11.09 -11.30 5.00
N VAL A 197 -11.07 -10.05 5.42
CA VAL A 197 -12.01 -9.49 6.39
C VAL A 197 -12.75 -8.29 5.81
N THR A 198 -14.01 -8.13 6.20
CA THR A 198 -14.73 -6.88 5.94
C THR A 198 -14.09 -5.76 6.75
N ALA A 199 -13.88 -4.61 6.11
CA ALA A 199 -13.23 -3.45 6.69
C ALA A 199 -14.05 -2.18 6.45
N MET A 200 -13.69 -1.11 7.15
CA MET A 200 -14.24 0.23 6.89
C MET A 200 -13.48 0.91 5.74
N ALA A 201 -14.19 1.55 4.84
CA ALA A 201 -13.58 2.30 3.73
C ALA A 201 -12.83 3.57 4.20
N GLY A 202 -13.12 4.07 5.40
CA GLY A 202 -12.48 5.26 5.98
C GLY A 202 -12.58 6.49 5.10
N ALA A 203 -11.53 7.29 5.06
CA ALA A 203 -11.43 8.51 4.23
C ALA A 203 -11.42 8.24 2.72
N MET A 204 -11.28 7.00 2.29
CA MET A 204 -11.38 6.63 0.87
C MET A 204 -12.82 6.62 0.37
N GLY A 205 -13.80 6.51 1.28
CA GLY A 205 -15.22 6.41 0.93
C GLY A 205 -15.61 5.08 0.31
N GLY A 206 -16.87 4.94 -0.07
CA GLY A 206 -17.40 3.71 -0.67
C GLY A 206 -18.18 2.87 0.33
N SER A 207 -18.98 1.93 -0.20
CA SER A 207 -19.87 1.07 0.58
C SER A 207 -19.28 -0.29 0.92
N ARG A 208 -18.14 -0.64 0.33
CA ARG A 208 -17.47 -1.95 0.51
C ARG A 208 -15.97 -1.77 0.62
N SER A 209 -15.39 -2.43 1.59
CA SER A 209 -13.94 -2.53 1.76
C SER A 209 -13.59 -3.89 2.32
N GLU A 210 -12.46 -4.45 1.88
CA GLU A 210 -11.89 -5.70 2.39
C GLU A 210 -10.41 -5.49 2.70
N GLU A 211 -9.92 -6.19 3.72
CA GLU A 211 -8.51 -6.25 4.08
C GLU A 211 -8.02 -7.69 4.07
N PHE A 212 -6.78 -7.88 3.63
CA PHE A 212 -6.08 -9.16 3.67
C PHE A 212 -5.14 -9.13 4.86
N LEU A 213 -5.55 -9.76 5.96
CA LEU A 213 -4.83 -9.72 7.24
C LEU A 213 -4.04 -11.01 7.46
N ALA A 214 -2.73 -10.90 7.59
CA ALA A 214 -1.87 -12.00 8.00
C ALA A 214 -1.81 -12.09 9.54
N ASN A 215 -1.98 -13.29 10.09
CA ASN A 215 -1.90 -13.51 11.53
C ASN A 215 -0.51 -13.21 12.08
N SER A 216 -0.44 -12.32 13.06
CA SER A 216 0.83 -11.96 13.72
C SER A 216 0.60 -11.50 15.15
N PRO A 217 1.43 -11.95 16.13
CA PRO A 217 1.39 -11.41 17.48
C PRO A 217 1.90 -9.96 17.58
N HIS A 218 2.44 -9.41 16.50
CA HIS A 218 2.95 -8.06 16.38
C HIS A 218 2.11 -7.18 15.45
N GLY A 219 0.92 -7.68 15.06
CA GLY A 219 -0.05 -6.92 14.26
C GLY A 219 -0.65 -5.76 15.03
N GLU A 220 -1.18 -4.78 14.31
CA GLU A 220 -1.82 -3.60 14.87
C GLU A 220 -3.34 -3.75 14.88
N ASP A 221 -3.89 -4.48 13.90
CA ASP A 221 -5.32 -4.67 13.73
C ASP A 221 -5.81 -5.95 14.40
N THR A 222 -7.05 -5.92 14.83
CA THR A 222 -7.73 -7.07 15.42
C THR A 222 -8.98 -7.39 14.59
N TYR A 223 -9.16 -8.66 14.26
CA TYR A 223 -10.36 -9.11 13.56
C TYR A 223 -11.10 -10.19 14.36
N VAL A 224 -12.38 -10.34 14.07
CA VAL A 224 -13.21 -11.43 14.56
C VAL A 224 -13.51 -12.39 13.42
N ARG A 225 -13.65 -13.67 13.77
CA ARG A 225 -14.00 -14.74 12.85
C ARG A 225 -15.05 -15.62 13.45
N CYS A 226 -16.03 -16.02 12.65
CA CYS A 226 -17.07 -16.99 13.00
C CYS A 226 -16.85 -18.30 12.25
N ASP A 227 -17.26 -19.41 12.84
CA ASP A 227 -17.26 -20.74 12.18
C ASP A 227 -18.20 -20.78 10.96
N CYS A 228 -19.12 -19.82 10.84
CA CYS A 228 -19.97 -19.64 9.66
C CYS A 228 -19.22 -19.08 8.44
N GLY A 229 -17.92 -18.75 8.56
CA GLY A 229 -17.09 -18.15 7.51
C GLY A 229 -17.04 -16.62 7.52
N PHE A 230 -17.84 -15.95 8.35
CA PHE A 230 -17.78 -14.49 8.50
C PHE A 230 -16.49 -14.07 9.17
N ALA A 231 -15.84 -13.03 8.62
CA ALA A 231 -14.69 -12.38 9.23
C ALA A 231 -14.73 -10.86 9.00
N ALA A 232 -14.47 -10.08 10.03
CA ALA A 232 -14.48 -8.63 9.96
C ALA A 232 -13.41 -8.02 10.87
N ASN A 233 -12.83 -6.89 10.43
CA ASN A 233 -12.05 -6.03 11.31
C ASN A 233 -12.97 -5.52 12.44
N VAL A 234 -12.45 -5.45 13.66
CA VAL A 234 -13.24 -5.02 14.83
C VAL A 234 -13.87 -3.64 14.62
N GLU A 235 -13.18 -2.75 13.92
CA GLU A 235 -13.68 -1.40 13.60
C GLU A 235 -14.88 -1.42 12.63
N ALA A 236 -15.02 -2.49 11.85
CA ALA A 236 -16.13 -2.67 10.89
C ALA A 236 -17.31 -3.48 11.45
N LEU A 237 -17.26 -3.88 12.74
CA LEU A 237 -18.31 -4.63 13.37
C LEU A 237 -19.46 -3.71 13.77
N GLU A 238 -20.61 -3.88 13.12
CA GLU A 238 -21.89 -3.39 13.62
C GLU A 238 -22.44 -4.39 14.63
N ILE A 239 -22.36 -4.07 15.92
CA ILE A 239 -23.01 -4.83 16.97
C ILE A 239 -24.42 -4.27 17.14
N PRO A 240 -25.49 -4.99 16.76
CA PRO A 240 -26.85 -4.51 17.00
C PRO A 240 -27.05 -4.38 18.52
N MET A 241 -27.42 -3.19 18.97
CA MET A 241 -27.82 -3.00 20.35
C MET A 241 -29.06 -3.83 20.62
N THR A 242 -28.91 -4.90 21.38
CA THR A 242 -30.08 -5.61 21.94
C THR A 242 -30.72 -4.65 22.94
N SER A 243 -31.94 -4.19 22.63
CA SER A 243 -32.78 -3.55 23.64
C SER A 243 -33.03 -4.60 24.73
N PHE A 244 -32.49 -4.34 25.91
CA PHE A 244 -32.93 -5.07 27.10
C PHE A 244 -34.26 -4.45 27.50
N ASP A 245 -35.37 -5.18 27.26
CA ASP A 245 -36.66 -4.90 27.89
C ASP A 245 -36.63 -5.20 29.39
#